data_11db1c7736a7727d0aefffdf1e03fb9a
#
_entry.id   11db1c7736a7727d0aefffdf1e03fb9a
#
_cell.length_a   1.000
_cell.length_b   1.000
_cell.length_c   1.000
_cell.angle_alpha   90.00
_cell.angle_beta   90.00
_cell.angle_gamma   90.00
#
_symmetry.space_group_name_H-M   'P 1'
#
loop_
_entity.id
_entity.type
_entity.pdbx_description
1 polymer ?
#
loop_
_entity_poly.entity_id
_entity_poly.type
_entity_poly.pdbx_seq_one_letter_code
_entity_poly.pdbx_strand_id
1 'polypeptide(L)'
;MDQRQTFKDSDQLFSFISQVFQLQQYASLLIDRDGLERVGGVITSIEPHNDVNETTIIIDDTTPVLIKEIIGINGLFRSDYSEC
;
A
#
# COMPACT_ATOMS: atom_id res chain seq x y z
N MET A 1 3.33 -16.38 -19.70
CA MET A 1 3.72 -14.97 -19.58
C MET A 1 3.31 -14.42 -18.23
N ASP A 2 4.28 -13.95 -17.55
CA ASP A 2 4.01 -13.38 -16.23
C ASP A 2 3.36 -12.02 -16.38
N GLN A 3 2.21 -11.86 -15.73
CA GLN A 3 1.48 -10.62 -15.77
C GLN A 3 1.47 -9.93 -14.42
N ARG A 4 2.51 -10.19 -13.61
CA ARG A 4 2.58 -9.55 -12.31
C ARG A 4 2.57 -8.04 -12.47
N GLN A 5 1.71 -7.40 -11.71
CA GLN A 5 1.64 -5.96 -11.70
C GLN A 5 2.59 -5.41 -10.65
N THR A 6 3.29 -4.35 -11.01
CA THR A 6 4.25 -3.74 -10.11
C THR A 6 4.08 -2.24 -10.16
N PHE A 7 4.57 -1.58 -9.11
CA PHE A 7 4.68 -0.13 -9.10
C PHE A 7 6.14 0.23 -8.89
N LYS A 8 6.56 1.32 -9.54
CA LYS A 8 7.96 1.70 -9.55
C LYS A 8 8.31 2.71 -8.48
N ASP A 9 7.34 3.49 -8.04
CA ASP A 9 7.61 4.52 -7.06
C ASP A 9 6.36 4.75 -6.22
N SER A 10 6.54 5.57 -5.19
CA SER A 10 5.47 5.81 -4.23
C SER A 10 4.30 6.56 -4.84
N ASP A 11 4.55 7.34 -5.89
CA ASP A 11 3.45 8.07 -6.54
C ASP A 11 2.49 7.11 -7.21
N GLN A 12 3.01 6.08 -7.88
CA GLN A 12 2.15 5.07 -8.49
C GLN A 12 1.39 4.30 -7.43
N LEU A 13 2.05 3.96 -6.35
CA LEU A 13 1.40 3.27 -5.25
C LEU A 13 0.29 4.13 -4.66
N PHE A 14 0.56 5.40 -4.46
CA PHE A 14 -0.43 6.31 -3.88
C PHE A 14 -1.64 6.43 -4.80
N SER A 15 -1.42 6.49 -6.11
CA SER A 15 -2.53 6.53 -7.06
C SER A 15 -3.42 5.30 -6.92
N PHE A 16 -2.80 4.14 -6.81
CA PHE A 16 -3.55 2.90 -6.68
C PHE A 16 -4.32 2.87 -5.35
N ILE A 17 -3.66 3.30 -4.29
CA ILE A 17 -4.30 3.36 -2.97
C ILE A 17 -5.48 4.31 -2.98
N SER A 18 -5.33 5.46 -3.64
CA SER A 18 -6.42 6.42 -3.73
C SER A 18 -7.63 5.81 -4.43
N GLN A 19 -7.37 5.02 -5.47
CA GLN A 19 -8.42 4.37 -6.20
C GLN A 19 -9.14 3.34 -5.34
N VAL A 20 -8.38 2.54 -4.62
CA VAL A 20 -8.95 1.55 -3.71
C VAL A 20 -9.79 2.24 -2.64
N PHE A 21 -9.28 3.36 -2.14
CA PHE A 21 -9.98 4.13 -1.12
C PHE A 21 -11.31 4.68 -1.65
N GLN A 22 -11.28 5.27 -2.84
CA GLN A 22 -12.49 5.87 -3.42
C GLN A 22 -13.54 4.83 -3.70
N LEU A 23 -13.12 3.63 -4.10
CA LEU A 23 -14.05 2.55 -4.42
C LEU A 23 -14.44 1.75 -3.19
N GLN A 24 -13.87 2.06 -2.04
CA GLN A 24 -14.17 1.37 -0.78
C GLN A 24 -13.91 -0.12 -0.89
N GLN A 25 -12.87 -0.48 -1.61
CA GLN A 25 -12.52 -1.88 -1.80
C GLN A 25 -11.69 -2.39 -0.65
N TYR A 26 -11.76 -3.70 -0.45
CA TYR A 26 -10.91 -4.35 0.54
C TYR A 26 -9.45 -4.21 0.13
N ALA A 27 -8.62 -3.80 1.06
CA ALA A 27 -7.19 -3.65 0.82
C ALA A 27 -6.44 -4.76 1.55
N SER A 28 -5.75 -5.57 0.76
CA SER A 28 -4.91 -6.63 1.31
C SER A 28 -3.46 -6.19 1.14
N LEU A 29 -2.82 -5.85 2.25
CA LEU A 29 -1.49 -5.26 2.23
C LEU A 29 -0.44 -6.24 2.71
N LEU A 30 0.73 -6.15 2.11
CA LEU A 30 1.93 -6.76 2.64
C LEU A 30 2.86 -5.61 3.00
N ILE A 31 3.24 -5.50 4.26
CA ILE A 31 4.08 -4.42 4.72
C ILE A 31 5.33 -4.96 5.38
N ASP A 32 6.36 -4.12 5.42
CA ASP A 32 7.62 -4.44 6.07
C ASP A 32 7.79 -3.51 7.26
N ARG A 33 7.52 -4.04 8.44
CA ARG A 33 7.64 -3.30 9.70
C ARG A 33 8.31 -4.24 10.69
N ASP A 34 9.64 -4.18 10.75
CA ASP A 34 10.40 -5.12 11.56
C ASP A 34 10.12 -6.56 11.15
N GLY A 35 9.94 -6.77 9.84
CA GLY A 35 9.56 -8.05 9.32
C GLY A 35 8.27 -7.92 8.54
N LEU A 36 7.96 -8.93 7.78
CA LEU A 36 6.79 -8.89 6.91
C LEU A 36 5.53 -9.13 7.70
N GLU A 37 4.52 -8.32 7.45
CA GLU A 37 3.21 -8.45 8.07
C GLU A 37 2.13 -8.33 7.01
N ARG A 38 1.02 -8.99 7.23
CA ARG A 38 -0.16 -8.84 6.40
C ARG A 38 -1.19 -8.02 7.16
N VAL A 39 -1.73 -7.03 6.46
CA VAL A 39 -2.78 -6.18 7.02
C VAL A 39 -3.92 -6.15 6.02
N GLY A 40 -5.13 -6.41 6.48
CA GLY A 40 -6.29 -6.40 5.59
C GLY A 40 -7.44 -5.62 6.18
N GLY A 41 -8.21 -5.01 5.30
CA GLY A 41 -9.37 -4.23 5.70
C GLY A 41 -9.68 -3.17 4.67
N VAL A 42 -10.56 -2.25 5.03
CA VAL A 42 -10.94 -1.15 4.16
C VAL A 42 -10.19 0.10 4.58
N ILE A 43 -9.64 0.81 3.60
CA ILE A 43 -9.00 2.09 3.88
C ILE A 43 -10.08 3.08 4.24
N THR A 44 -10.06 3.60 5.47
CA THR A 44 -11.08 4.51 5.95
C THR A 44 -10.63 5.95 5.93
N SER A 45 -9.31 6.19 5.82
CA SER A 45 -8.80 7.55 5.81
C SER A 45 -7.40 7.55 5.20
N ILE A 46 -7.05 8.66 4.57
CA ILE A 46 -5.69 8.87 4.06
C ILE A 46 -5.23 10.21 4.59
N GLU A 47 -4.06 10.21 5.23
CA GLU A 47 -3.46 11.43 5.77
C GLU A 47 -2.27 11.78 4.92
N PRO A 48 -2.41 12.73 3.99
CA PRO A 48 -1.32 13.08 3.09
C PRO A 48 -0.19 13.81 3.81
N HIS A 49 0.97 13.72 3.21
CA HIS A 49 2.15 14.37 3.73
C HIS A 49 2.90 14.99 2.56
N ASN A 50 3.75 15.99 2.82
CA ASN A 50 4.55 16.59 1.76
C ASN A 50 5.41 15.56 1.05
N ASP A 51 5.92 14.62 1.81
CA ASP A 51 6.66 13.49 1.25
C ASP A 51 5.68 12.33 1.12
N VAL A 52 5.42 11.90 -0.11
CA VAL A 52 4.44 10.84 -0.34
C VAL A 52 4.79 9.57 0.44
N ASN A 53 6.06 9.32 0.67
CA ASN A 53 6.49 8.15 1.43
C ASN A 53 6.04 8.19 2.88
N GLU A 54 5.77 9.38 3.39
CA GLU A 54 5.33 9.55 4.78
C GLU A 54 3.82 9.64 4.88
N THR A 55 3.11 9.52 3.78
CA THR A 55 1.66 9.50 3.78
C THR A 55 1.18 8.28 4.56
N THR A 56 0.17 8.49 5.40
CA THR A 56 -0.37 7.42 6.24
C THR A 56 -1.77 7.07 5.79
N ILE A 57 -2.04 5.79 5.66
CA ILE A 57 -3.40 5.31 5.43
C ILE A 57 -3.87 4.61 6.69
N ILE A 58 -5.18 4.73 6.94
CA ILE A 58 -5.79 4.12 8.12
C ILE A 58 -6.70 3.00 7.64
N ILE A 59 -6.49 1.81 8.17
CA ILE A 59 -7.27 0.62 7.82
C ILE A 59 -8.28 0.38 8.93
N ASP A 60 -9.56 0.28 8.56
CA ASP A 60 -10.65 -0.04 9.49
C ASP A 60 -10.67 0.90 10.69
N ASP A 61 -10.29 2.16 10.49
CA ASP A 61 -10.26 3.19 11.53
C ASP A 61 -9.30 2.90 12.67
N THR A 62 -8.48 1.86 12.56
CA THR A 62 -7.65 1.46 13.70
C THR A 62 -6.18 1.28 13.39
N THR A 63 -5.85 0.93 12.16
CA THR A 63 -4.49 0.50 11.84
C THR A 63 -3.81 1.49 10.91
N PRO A 64 -2.87 2.30 11.40
CA PRO A 64 -2.13 3.21 10.51
C PRO A 64 -1.01 2.48 9.80
N VAL A 65 -0.85 2.78 8.52
CA VAL A 65 0.21 2.20 7.70
C VAL A 65 0.83 3.32 6.87
N LEU A 66 2.14 3.40 6.90
CA LEU A 66 2.87 4.37 6.08
C LEU A 66 3.08 3.80 4.67
N ILE A 67 3.01 4.68 3.69
CA ILE A 67 3.21 4.25 2.31
C ILE A 67 4.57 3.59 2.13
N LYS A 68 5.60 4.11 2.79
CA LYS A 68 6.94 3.55 2.63
C LYS A 68 7.06 2.13 3.18
N GLU A 69 6.12 1.70 4.02
CA GLU A 69 6.13 0.36 4.57
C GLU A 69 5.50 -0.66 3.64
N ILE A 70 4.74 -0.21 2.64
CA ILE A 70 3.95 -1.11 1.82
C ILE A 70 4.83 -1.74 0.75
N ILE A 71 4.87 -3.07 0.75
CA ILE A 71 5.54 -3.85 -0.27
C ILE A 71 4.58 -4.27 -1.36
N GLY A 72 3.34 -4.54 -0.99
CA GLY A 72 2.34 -4.94 -1.95
C GLY A 72 0.94 -4.64 -1.47
N ILE A 73 0.03 -4.48 -2.42
CA ILE A 73 -1.38 -4.23 -2.13
C ILE A 73 -2.20 -4.85 -3.25
N ASN A 74 -3.10 -5.77 -2.88
CA ASN A 74 -4.05 -6.40 -3.80
C ASN A 74 -3.38 -6.96 -5.05
N GLY A 75 -2.18 -7.55 -4.88
CA GLY A 75 -1.49 -8.15 -6.00
C GLY A 75 -0.55 -7.22 -6.75
N LEU A 76 -0.53 -5.95 -6.38
CA LEU A 76 0.41 -4.98 -6.96
C LEU A 76 1.62 -4.88 -6.05
N PHE A 77 2.80 -5.17 -6.55
CA PHE A 77 3.99 -5.26 -5.73
C PHE A 77 5.03 -4.24 -6.15
N ARG A 78 5.87 -3.88 -5.17
CA ARG A 78 6.96 -2.95 -5.41
C ARG A 78 7.94 -3.57 -6.41
N SER A 79 8.27 -2.83 -7.47
CA SER A 79 9.10 -3.36 -8.53
C SER A 79 10.55 -3.57 -8.09
N ASP A 80 11.02 -2.80 -7.13
CA ASP A 80 12.39 -2.93 -6.65
C ASP A 80 12.52 -3.91 -5.50
N TYR A 81 11.42 -4.51 -5.10
CA TYR A 81 11.47 -5.54 -4.07
C TYR A 81 11.87 -6.85 -4.73
N SER A 82 13.01 -7.35 -4.35
CA SER A 82 13.55 -8.54 -4.96
C SER A 82 13.40 -9.71 -4.04
N GLU A 83 12.87 -10.77 -4.57
CA GLU A 83 12.69 -11.97 -3.79
C GLU A 83 13.73 -13.03 -4.14
N CYS A 84 14.57 -12.77 -5.06
CA CYS A 84 15.50 -13.79 -5.52
C CYS A 84 16.51 -14.22 -4.47
#